data_63a116aeece805e7220ac0ec5c4e7577
#
_entry.id   63a116aeece805e7220ac0ec5c4e7577
#
_cell.length_a   1.000
_cell.length_b   1.000
_cell.length_c   1.000
_cell.angle_alpha   90.00
_cell.angle_beta   90.00
_cell.angle_gamma   90.00
#
_symmetry.space_group_name_H-M   'P 1'
#
loop_
_entity.id
_entity.type
_entity.pdbx_description
1 polymer ?
#
loop_
_entity_poly.entity_id
_entity_poly.type
_entity_poly.pdbx_seq_one_letter_code
_entity_poly.pdbx_strand_id
1 'polypeptide(L)'
;MTDTQPPADEVLRAHAETEFAAELAALDRADDRPRPPQWRLSPWAVTTYLLGGTLADGTEITPKYLGSRRLMEIAVATLATDRALLLLGVPGTAKTWVSEHLSAAISGNSTLIVQGTAGTAEEAIRYGWNYARLLADGPSRDAMVAGPVMRAMEQGAIARVEELTRIPADVQDALITILSEKSLPIPELDDEVQARRGFNVIATANDRDKGVNDLSSALKRRFNTVTLPLPDTVDQEVEIVRTRVASLGRALDLPAELESLSEIERVVTVFRELRSGATLDSRTTLKLSLIHI
;
A
#
# COMPACT_ATOMS: atom_id res chain seq x y z
N MET A 1 -2.87 -20.89 -19.47
CA MET A 1 -2.04 -21.29 -18.34
C MET A 1 -2.85 -20.98 -17.10
N THR A 2 -3.34 -22.00 -16.42
CA THR A 2 -4.05 -21.85 -15.14
C THR A 2 -3.04 -21.34 -14.12
N ASP A 3 -3.30 -20.13 -13.64
CA ASP A 3 -2.53 -19.47 -12.58
C ASP A 3 -2.83 -20.21 -11.25
N THR A 4 -2.11 -21.29 -11.00
CA THR A 4 -2.19 -22.04 -9.74
C THR A 4 -1.26 -21.32 -8.75
N GLN A 5 -1.77 -20.28 -8.12
CA GLN A 5 -1.10 -19.75 -6.93
C GLN A 5 -1.05 -20.86 -5.87
N PRO A 6 0.08 -21.04 -5.19
CA PRO A 6 0.17 -22.00 -4.10
C PRO A 6 -0.85 -21.66 -2.99
N PRO A 7 -1.34 -22.62 -2.23
CA PRO A 7 -2.18 -22.37 -1.05
C PRO A 7 -1.54 -21.37 -0.10
N ALA A 8 -2.35 -20.62 0.65
CA ALA A 8 -1.87 -19.53 1.51
C ALA A 8 -0.90 -20.01 2.61
N ASP A 9 -1.02 -21.27 3.04
CA ASP A 9 -0.18 -21.94 4.02
C ASP A 9 1.19 -22.38 3.45
N GLU A 10 1.33 -22.41 2.14
CA GLU A 10 2.61 -22.73 1.47
C GLU A 10 3.42 -21.50 1.08
N VAL A 11 2.87 -20.29 1.20
CA VAL A 11 3.58 -19.06 0.87
C VAL A 11 4.19 -18.42 2.11
N LEU A 12 5.43 -17.93 2.00
CA LEU A 12 6.14 -17.27 3.10
C LEU A 12 5.40 -16.04 3.64
N ARG A 13 4.70 -15.31 2.76
CA ARG A 13 3.88 -14.15 3.08
C ARG A 13 2.70 -14.08 2.11
N ALA A 14 1.51 -14.30 2.63
CA ALA A 14 0.30 -14.11 1.87
C ALA A 14 0.01 -12.60 1.67
N HIS A 15 -0.67 -12.25 0.56
CA HIS A 15 -1.19 -10.91 0.37
C HIS A 15 -2.36 -10.65 1.32
N ALA A 16 -2.60 -9.36 1.65
CA ALA A 16 -3.59 -8.96 2.63
C ALA A 16 -5.00 -9.50 2.35
N GLU A 17 -5.43 -9.55 1.09
CA GLU A 17 -6.72 -10.11 0.69
C GLU A 17 -6.84 -11.61 0.92
N THR A 18 -5.72 -12.33 0.97
CA THR A 18 -5.67 -13.77 1.27
C THR A 18 -5.51 -14.02 2.76
N GLU A 19 -4.58 -13.34 3.41
CA GLU A 19 -4.30 -13.48 4.85
C GLU A 19 -5.53 -13.11 5.69
N PHE A 20 -6.25 -12.05 5.31
CA PHE A 20 -7.43 -11.55 6.03
C PHE A 20 -8.74 -11.83 5.31
N ALA A 21 -8.79 -12.87 4.48
CA ALA A 21 -9.96 -13.21 3.67
C ALA A 21 -11.23 -13.41 4.53
N ALA A 22 -11.11 -14.02 5.70
CA ALA A 22 -12.23 -14.25 6.61
C ALA A 22 -12.83 -12.94 7.15
N GLU A 23 -11.97 -11.98 7.56
CA GLU A 23 -12.40 -10.67 8.05
C GLU A 23 -13.03 -9.83 6.93
N LEU A 24 -12.41 -9.83 5.74
CA LEU A 24 -12.96 -9.12 4.58
C LEU A 24 -14.33 -9.68 4.18
N ALA A 25 -14.50 -11.00 4.20
CA ALA A 25 -15.78 -11.64 3.92
C ALA A 25 -16.83 -11.36 5.01
N ALA A 26 -16.44 -11.27 6.29
CA ALA A 26 -17.34 -10.90 7.38
C ALA A 26 -17.83 -9.46 7.23
N LEU A 27 -16.92 -8.53 6.92
CA LEU A 27 -17.25 -7.14 6.64
C LEU A 27 -18.18 -7.01 5.42
N ASP A 28 -17.92 -7.74 4.34
CA ASP A 28 -18.75 -7.73 3.14
C ASP A 28 -20.19 -8.17 3.43
N ARG A 29 -20.37 -9.20 4.26
CA ARG A 29 -21.69 -9.67 4.68
C ARG A 29 -22.42 -8.70 5.64
N ALA A 30 -21.67 -8.02 6.51
CA ALA A 30 -22.23 -7.09 7.50
C ALA A 30 -22.46 -5.67 6.96
N ASP A 31 -21.98 -5.38 5.74
CA ASP A 31 -21.94 -4.04 5.18
C ASP A 31 -23.05 -3.83 4.13
N ASP A 32 -24.11 -3.18 4.55
CA ASP A 32 -25.27 -2.77 3.73
C ASP A 32 -25.19 -1.32 3.20
N ARG A 33 -24.08 -0.62 3.47
CA ARG A 33 -23.89 0.79 3.13
C ARG A 33 -23.55 0.99 1.66
N PRO A 34 -23.84 2.19 1.11
CA PRO A 34 -23.47 2.52 -0.26
C PRO A 34 -21.96 2.38 -0.50
N ARG A 35 -21.59 1.74 -1.61
CA ARG A 35 -20.21 1.53 -2.06
C ARG A 35 -19.89 2.44 -3.23
N PRO A 36 -18.72 3.09 -3.25
CA PRO A 36 -18.23 3.71 -4.47
C PRO A 36 -18.14 2.69 -5.63
N PRO A 37 -18.20 3.12 -6.89
CA PRO A 37 -18.14 2.21 -8.01
C PRO A 37 -16.93 1.28 -7.96
N GLN A 38 -17.14 -0.01 -8.16
CA GLN A 38 -16.13 -1.08 -8.15
C GLN A 38 -15.45 -1.36 -6.78
N TRP A 39 -15.84 -0.66 -5.72
CA TRP A 39 -15.35 -0.99 -4.39
C TRP A 39 -16.00 -2.26 -3.87
N ARG A 40 -15.21 -3.16 -3.27
CA ARG A 40 -15.72 -4.36 -2.60
C ARG A 40 -16.45 -4.03 -1.30
N LEU A 41 -15.93 -3.07 -0.56
CA LEU A 41 -16.48 -2.65 0.74
C LEU A 41 -16.86 -1.17 0.71
N SER A 42 -17.81 -0.76 1.56
CA SER A 42 -18.12 0.64 1.75
C SER A 42 -16.97 1.38 2.47
N PRO A 43 -16.93 2.72 2.41
CA PRO A 43 -15.94 3.51 3.17
C PRO A 43 -15.94 3.20 4.67
N TRP A 44 -17.11 2.89 5.26
CA TRP A 44 -17.20 2.47 6.64
C TRP A 44 -16.52 1.12 6.88
N ALA A 45 -16.78 0.13 6.05
CA ALA A 45 -16.20 -1.21 6.19
C ALA A 45 -14.70 -1.20 5.94
N VAL A 46 -14.21 -0.42 4.95
CA VAL A 46 -12.77 -0.20 4.74
C VAL A 46 -12.11 0.43 5.98
N THR A 47 -12.75 1.45 6.56
CA THR A 47 -12.23 2.08 7.80
C THR A 47 -12.24 1.11 8.98
N THR A 48 -13.30 0.30 9.13
CA THR A 48 -13.38 -0.73 10.16
C THR A 48 -12.32 -1.82 9.96
N TYR A 49 -12.09 -2.25 8.72
CA TYR A 49 -11.03 -3.21 8.40
C TYR A 49 -9.64 -2.70 8.82
N LEU A 50 -9.36 -1.41 8.60
CA LEU A 50 -8.07 -0.82 8.98
C LEU A 50 -7.90 -0.64 10.49
N LEU A 51 -8.95 -0.20 11.17
CA LEU A 51 -8.87 0.22 12.58
C LEU A 51 -9.27 -0.86 13.56
N GLY A 52 -9.83 -1.97 13.07
CA GLY A 52 -10.37 -3.03 13.89
C GLY A 52 -11.71 -2.69 14.52
N GLY A 53 -12.29 -3.65 15.19
CA GLY A 53 -13.56 -3.55 15.91
C GLY A 53 -14.33 -4.85 15.92
N THR A 54 -15.46 -4.85 16.62
CA THR A 54 -16.35 -6.00 16.73
C THR A 54 -17.60 -5.75 15.90
N LEU A 55 -17.95 -6.68 15.02
CA LEU A 55 -19.18 -6.64 14.23
C LEU A 55 -20.39 -7.04 15.08
N ALA A 56 -21.61 -6.76 14.59
CA ALA A 56 -22.84 -7.05 15.32
C ALA A 56 -23.07 -8.55 15.59
N ASP A 57 -22.47 -9.42 14.78
CA ASP A 57 -22.49 -10.88 14.95
C ASP A 57 -21.42 -11.40 15.91
N GLY A 58 -20.62 -10.52 16.53
CA GLY A 58 -19.53 -10.85 17.41
C GLY A 58 -18.19 -11.14 16.71
N THR A 59 -18.12 -11.04 15.38
CA THR A 59 -16.86 -11.24 14.65
C THR A 59 -15.88 -10.11 14.98
N GLU A 60 -14.68 -10.48 15.42
CA GLU A 60 -13.58 -9.55 15.68
C GLU A 60 -12.83 -9.23 14.39
N ILE A 61 -12.66 -7.94 14.12
CA ILE A 61 -11.79 -7.43 13.06
C ILE A 61 -10.51 -6.90 13.71
N THR A 62 -9.39 -7.51 13.40
CA THR A 62 -8.09 -7.11 13.97
C THR A 62 -7.62 -5.78 13.39
N PRO A 63 -7.05 -4.86 14.19
CA PRO A 63 -6.55 -3.59 13.65
C PRO A 63 -5.32 -3.82 12.76
N LYS A 64 -5.32 -3.20 11.57
CA LYS A 64 -4.18 -3.17 10.63
C LYS A 64 -3.35 -1.89 10.80
N TYR A 65 -3.97 -0.87 11.40
CA TYR A 65 -3.31 0.39 11.69
C TYR A 65 -3.64 0.86 13.12
N LEU A 66 -2.60 1.03 13.92
CA LEU A 66 -2.69 1.57 15.28
C LEU A 66 -2.25 3.03 15.25
N GLY A 67 -3.20 3.95 15.28
CA GLY A 67 -2.94 5.38 15.20
C GLY A 67 -4.22 6.20 15.02
N SER A 68 -4.10 7.39 14.45
CA SER A 68 -5.22 8.31 14.32
C SER A 68 -6.31 7.78 13.36
N ARG A 69 -7.51 7.54 13.88
CA ARG A 69 -8.73 7.27 13.10
C ARG A 69 -8.94 8.31 12.00
N ARG A 70 -8.73 9.58 12.33
CA ARG A 70 -8.96 10.69 11.40
C ARG A 70 -8.10 10.59 10.15
N LEU A 71 -6.85 10.14 10.26
CA LEU A 71 -5.97 9.95 9.09
C LEU A 71 -6.48 8.85 8.17
N MET A 72 -6.99 7.74 8.71
CA MET A 72 -7.57 6.66 7.91
C MET A 72 -8.88 7.09 7.25
N GLU A 73 -9.74 7.82 7.94
CA GLU A 73 -10.97 8.39 7.37
C GLU A 73 -10.65 9.34 6.21
N ILE A 74 -9.63 10.19 6.34
CA ILE A 74 -9.18 11.08 5.26
C ILE A 74 -8.63 10.28 4.07
N ALA A 75 -7.84 9.23 4.33
CA ALA A 75 -7.30 8.36 3.28
C ALA A 75 -8.42 7.67 2.51
N VAL A 76 -9.38 7.07 3.20
CA VAL A 76 -10.54 6.39 2.60
C VAL A 76 -11.42 7.39 1.84
N ALA A 77 -11.72 8.55 2.43
CA ALA A 77 -12.49 9.60 1.77
C ALA A 77 -11.79 10.12 0.51
N THR A 78 -10.45 10.25 0.53
CA THR A 78 -9.66 10.63 -0.66
C THR A 78 -9.87 9.62 -1.79
N LEU A 79 -9.74 8.32 -1.49
CA LEU A 79 -9.86 7.27 -2.50
C LEU A 79 -11.30 7.11 -3.03
N ALA A 80 -12.31 7.54 -2.27
CA ALA A 80 -13.70 7.59 -2.72
C ALA A 80 -13.97 8.74 -3.72
N THR A 81 -13.01 9.64 -3.91
CA THR A 81 -13.05 10.72 -4.93
C THR A 81 -12.17 10.35 -6.14
N ASP A 82 -11.97 11.29 -7.04
CA ASP A 82 -11.05 11.18 -8.18
C ASP A 82 -9.58 11.49 -7.84
N ARG A 83 -9.29 11.87 -6.59
CA ARG A 83 -7.96 12.24 -6.13
C ARG A 83 -7.14 11.02 -5.74
N ALA A 84 -5.89 10.98 -6.19
CA ALA A 84 -4.94 9.98 -5.74
C ALA A 84 -4.49 10.27 -4.29
N LEU A 85 -4.12 9.21 -3.58
CA LEU A 85 -3.64 9.28 -2.20
C LEU A 85 -2.12 9.20 -2.16
N LEU A 86 -1.46 10.16 -1.49
CA LEU A 86 -0.05 10.09 -1.16
C LEU A 86 0.13 9.90 0.35
N LEU A 87 0.69 8.75 0.73
CA LEU A 87 1.08 8.46 2.11
C LEU A 87 2.52 8.93 2.32
N LEU A 88 2.70 9.96 3.12
CA LEU A 88 4.01 10.45 3.55
C LEU A 88 4.34 9.97 4.96
N GLY A 89 5.62 10.00 5.29
CA GLY A 89 6.13 9.74 6.65
C GLY A 89 7.56 9.24 6.62
N VAL A 90 8.20 9.25 7.78
CA VAL A 90 9.54 8.70 7.94
C VAL A 90 9.54 7.17 7.68
N PRO A 91 10.69 6.55 7.38
CA PRO A 91 10.78 5.10 7.30
C PRO A 91 10.20 4.43 8.55
N GLY A 92 9.41 3.37 8.35
CA GLY A 92 8.81 2.61 9.45
C GLY A 92 7.48 3.13 9.99
N THR A 93 6.79 4.04 9.30
CA THR A 93 5.43 4.49 9.69
C THR A 93 4.31 3.68 9.03
N ALA A 94 4.59 2.45 8.62
CA ALA A 94 3.62 1.50 8.04
C ALA A 94 2.95 1.94 6.72
N LYS A 95 3.53 2.85 5.94
CA LYS A 95 2.97 3.34 4.67
C LYS A 95 2.61 2.22 3.69
N THR A 96 3.58 1.36 3.39
CA THR A 96 3.40 0.20 2.50
C THR A 96 2.36 -0.78 3.03
N TRP A 97 2.33 -1.00 4.34
CA TRP A 97 1.32 -1.84 4.99
C TRP A 97 -0.09 -1.25 4.83
N VAL A 98 -0.27 0.04 5.10
CA VAL A 98 -1.56 0.73 4.95
C VAL A 98 -1.99 0.74 3.49
N SER A 99 -1.09 0.98 2.53
CA SER A 99 -1.41 0.96 1.09
C SER A 99 -1.86 -0.42 0.62
N GLU A 100 -1.21 -1.48 1.09
CA GLU A 100 -1.59 -2.88 0.81
C GLU A 100 -3.00 -3.18 1.31
N HIS A 101 -3.27 -2.88 2.58
CA HIS A 101 -4.58 -3.15 3.19
C HIS A 101 -5.71 -2.31 2.61
N LEU A 102 -5.46 -1.04 2.27
CA LEU A 102 -6.43 -0.21 1.53
C LEU A 102 -6.77 -0.83 0.17
N SER A 103 -5.76 -1.26 -0.59
CA SER A 103 -5.96 -1.87 -1.91
C SER A 103 -6.72 -3.20 -1.82
N ALA A 104 -6.38 -4.05 -0.83
CA ALA A 104 -7.08 -5.30 -0.56
C ALA A 104 -8.55 -5.08 -0.20
N ALA A 105 -8.84 -4.14 0.70
CA ALA A 105 -10.22 -3.86 1.15
C ALA A 105 -11.08 -3.20 0.07
N ILE A 106 -10.48 -2.32 -0.75
CA ILE A 106 -11.18 -1.58 -1.79
C ILE A 106 -11.37 -2.42 -3.05
N SER A 107 -10.27 -2.97 -3.59
CA SER A 107 -10.25 -3.64 -4.90
C SER A 107 -10.25 -5.17 -4.80
N GLY A 108 -9.98 -5.73 -3.62
CA GLY A 108 -9.75 -7.16 -3.43
C GLY A 108 -8.45 -7.65 -4.10
N ASN A 109 -7.54 -6.75 -4.38
CA ASN A 109 -6.26 -7.04 -5.00
C ASN A 109 -5.23 -5.99 -4.57
N SER A 110 -4.19 -6.41 -3.90
CA SER A 110 -3.07 -5.57 -3.46
C SER A 110 -1.81 -5.75 -4.33
N THR A 111 -1.87 -6.59 -5.36
CA THR A 111 -0.70 -6.99 -6.16
C THR A 111 -0.37 -6.05 -7.33
N LEU A 112 -1.24 -5.09 -7.64
CA LEU A 112 -1.01 -4.10 -8.69
C LEU A 112 -0.04 -3.02 -8.20
N ILE A 113 1.23 -3.40 -8.08
CA ILE A 113 2.28 -2.61 -7.42
C ILE A 113 3.42 -2.25 -8.39
N VAL A 114 3.85 -0.99 -8.35
CA VAL A 114 5.12 -0.50 -8.89
C VAL A 114 6.03 -0.18 -7.70
N GLN A 115 7.14 -0.90 -7.58
CA GLN A 115 8.17 -0.58 -6.59
C GLN A 115 9.13 0.46 -7.16
N GLY A 116 9.14 1.65 -6.58
CA GLY A 116 10.00 2.75 -7.01
C GLY A 116 11.47 2.51 -6.67
N THR A 117 12.32 2.67 -7.66
CA THR A 117 13.77 2.63 -7.57
C THR A 117 14.38 3.65 -8.54
N ALA A 118 15.67 3.94 -8.41
CA ALA A 118 16.38 4.80 -9.36
C ALA A 118 16.44 4.21 -10.79
N GLY A 119 16.23 2.90 -10.93
CA GLY A 119 16.19 2.20 -12.22
C GLY A 119 14.77 1.90 -12.72
N THR A 120 13.75 2.42 -12.09
CA THR A 120 12.35 2.22 -12.55
C THR A 120 12.16 2.93 -13.88
N ALA A 121 11.80 2.17 -14.90
CA ALA A 121 11.52 2.68 -16.23
C ALA A 121 10.02 2.96 -16.42
N GLU A 122 9.67 3.73 -17.46
CA GLU A 122 8.30 4.14 -17.75
C GLU A 122 7.39 2.94 -18.03
N GLU A 123 7.93 1.86 -18.58
CA GLU A 123 7.22 0.62 -18.86
C GLU A 123 6.64 -0.03 -17.59
N ALA A 124 7.26 0.19 -16.44
CA ALA A 124 6.73 -0.29 -15.17
C ALA A 124 5.42 0.41 -14.76
N ILE A 125 5.21 1.65 -15.21
CA ILE A 125 3.97 2.41 -14.97
C ILE A 125 2.95 2.15 -16.09
N ARG A 126 3.39 2.24 -17.34
CA ARG A 126 2.53 2.15 -18.52
C ARG A 126 2.39 0.71 -19.03
N TYR A 127 3.16 0.35 -20.00
CA TYR A 127 3.22 -0.96 -20.65
C TYR A 127 4.59 -1.17 -21.29
N GLY A 128 4.96 -2.41 -21.46
CA GLY A 128 6.11 -2.82 -22.27
C GLY A 128 5.66 -3.67 -23.46
N TRP A 129 6.63 -4.22 -24.18
CA TRP A 129 6.38 -5.06 -25.32
C TRP A 129 6.97 -6.47 -25.13
N ASN A 130 6.20 -7.48 -25.54
CA ASN A 130 6.77 -8.79 -25.80
C ASN A 130 7.51 -8.74 -27.14
N TYR A 131 8.81 -8.55 -27.09
CA TYR A 131 9.65 -8.33 -28.28
C TYR A 131 9.57 -9.47 -29.29
N ALA A 132 9.40 -10.72 -28.86
CA ALA A 132 9.25 -11.84 -29.77
C ALA A 132 7.96 -11.72 -30.63
N ARG A 133 6.85 -11.33 -30.00
CA ARG A 133 5.59 -11.06 -30.73
C ARG A 133 5.68 -9.78 -31.57
N LEU A 134 6.27 -8.74 -31.02
CA LEU A 134 6.45 -7.47 -31.73
C LEU A 134 7.22 -7.65 -33.04
N LEU A 135 8.27 -8.48 -33.03
CA LEU A 135 9.06 -8.77 -34.24
C LEU A 135 8.35 -9.69 -35.21
N ALA A 136 7.51 -10.61 -34.73
CA ALA A 136 6.78 -11.55 -35.58
C ALA A 136 5.54 -10.92 -36.23
N ASP A 137 4.76 -10.18 -35.44
CA ASP A 137 3.38 -9.77 -35.80
C ASP A 137 3.21 -8.25 -35.89
N GLY A 138 4.26 -7.48 -35.56
CA GLY A 138 4.18 -6.02 -35.45
C GLY A 138 3.50 -5.54 -34.16
N PRO A 139 3.33 -4.20 -34.00
CA PRO A 139 2.64 -3.64 -32.84
C PRO A 139 1.19 -4.09 -32.80
N SER A 140 0.79 -4.67 -31.65
CA SER A 140 -0.59 -5.14 -31.44
C SER A 140 -0.90 -5.20 -29.95
N ARG A 141 -2.18 -5.22 -29.58
CA ARG A 141 -2.59 -5.43 -28.18
C ARG A 141 -2.05 -6.74 -27.61
N ASP A 142 -1.94 -7.79 -28.43
CA ASP A 142 -1.42 -9.10 -28.00
C ASP A 142 0.10 -9.12 -27.78
N ALA A 143 0.84 -8.22 -28.44
CA ALA A 143 2.26 -8.03 -28.22
C ALA A 143 2.56 -7.11 -27.02
N MET A 144 1.58 -6.37 -26.55
CA MET A 144 1.73 -5.44 -25.42
C MET A 144 1.64 -6.19 -24.08
N VAL A 145 2.45 -5.73 -23.12
CA VAL A 145 2.47 -6.23 -21.74
C VAL A 145 2.09 -5.08 -20.82
N ALA A 146 0.85 -5.08 -20.33
CA ALA A 146 0.34 -4.03 -19.47
C ALA A 146 1.09 -4.00 -18.12
N GLY A 147 1.59 -2.81 -17.73
CA GLY A 147 2.15 -2.57 -16.41
C GLY A 147 1.05 -2.57 -15.31
N PRO A 148 1.44 -2.60 -14.02
CA PRO A 148 0.49 -2.64 -12.91
C PRO A 148 -0.54 -1.49 -12.92
N VAL A 149 -0.12 -0.28 -13.26
CA VAL A 149 -1.01 0.89 -13.30
C VAL A 149 -2.01 0.76 -14.46
N MET A 150 -1.56 0.38 -15.65
CA MET A 150 -2.44 0.13 -16.78
C MET A 150 -3.46 -0.97 -16.47
N ARG A 151 -3.03 -2.08 -15.86
CA ARG A 151 -3.93 -3.15 -15.43
C ARG A 151 -4.97 -2.66 -14.42
N ALA A 152 -4.56 -1.80 -13.47
CA ALA A 152 -5.48 -1.19 -12.53
C ALA A 152 -6.52 -0.30 -13.24
N MET A 153 -6.10 0.49 -14.25
CA MET A 153 -7.02 1.29 -15.09
C MET A 153 -8.06 0.40 -15.81
N GLU A 154 -7.62 -0.69 -16.42
CA GLU A 154 -8.48 -1.64 -17.14
C GLU A 154 -9.44 -2.38 -16.22
N GLN A 155 -9.04 -2.63 -14.96
CA GLN A 155 -9.85 -3.36 -13.97
C GLN A 155 -10.75 -2.44 -13.13
N GLY A 156 -10.49 -1.13 -13.09
CA GLY A 156 -11.13 -0.21 -12.15
C GLY A 156 -10.68 -0.46 -10.71
N ALA A 157 -9.40 -0.79 -10.52
CA ALA A 157 -8.79 -1.16 -9.26
C ALA A 157 -7.81 -0.09 -8.75
N ILE A 158 -7.30 -0.29 -7.55
CA ILE A 158 -6.26 0.56 -6.96
C ILE A 158 -4.87 0.09 -7.45
N ALA A 159 -4.10 1.02 -8.05
CA ALA A 159 -2.68 0.83 -8.30
C ALA A 159 -1.87 1.35 -7.11
N ARG A 160 -0.82 0.63 -6.72
CA ARG A 160 0.12 1.04 -5.67
C ARG A 160 1.44 1.46 -6.30
N VAL A 161 1.94 2.63 -5.96
CA VAL A 161 3.26 3.13 -6.38
C VAL A 161 4.09 3.39 -5.11
N GLU A 162 4.86 2.39 -4.72
CA GLU A 162 5.67 2.46 -3.52
C GLU A 162 6.97 3.22 -3.76
N GLU A 163 7.39 4.02 -2.78
CA GLU A 163 8.61 4.86 -2.84
C GLU A 163 8.67 5.77 -4.09
N LEU A 164 7.57 6.46 -4.38
CA LEU A 164 7.41 7.30 -5.57
C LEU A 164 8.58 8.28 -5.79
N THR A 165 9.12 8.86 -4.72
CA THR A 165 10.25 9.80 -4.79
C THR A 165 11.57 9.17 -5.23
N ARG A 166 11.69 7.84 -5.27
CA ARG A 166 12.86 7.13 -5.81
C ARG A 166 12.80 6.91 -7.32
N ILE A 167 11.61 7.05 -7.91
CA ILE A 167 11.42 6.95 -9.36
C ILE A 167 12.04 8.19 -10.02
N PRO A 168 12.73 8.06 -11.16
CA PRO A 168 13.21 9.22 -11.93
C PRO A 168 12.09 10.21 -12.24
N ALA A 169 12.39 11.51 -12.22
CA ALA A 169 11.36 12.56 -12.34
C ALA A 169 10.59 12.52 -13.68
N ASP A 170 11.28 12.22 -14.77
CA ASP A 170 10.69 12.02 -16.09
C ASP A 170 9.70 10.86 -16.14
N VAL A 171 10.02 9.76 -15.44
CA VAL A 171 9.12 8.60 -15.31
C VAL A 171 7.92 8.92 -14.41
N GLN A 172 8.13 9.71 -13.32
CA GLN A 172 7.00 10.18 -12.49
C GLN A 172 5.99 10.99 -13.30
N ASP A 173 6.42 11.75 -14.29
CA ASP A 173 5.56 12.60 -15.12
C ASP A 173 4.55 11.79 -15.94
N ALA A 174 4.83 10.50 -16.23
CA ALA A 174 3.84 9.60 -16.84
C ALA A 174 2.54 9.49 -16.01
N LEU A 175 2.62 9.62 -14.67
CA LEU A 175 1.44 9.64 -13.80
C LEU A 175 0.60 10.92 -13.95
N ILE A 176 1.15 12.02 -14.46
CA ILE A 176 0.42 13.28 -14.56
C ILE A 176 -0.80 13.13 -15.46
N THR A 177 -0.63 12.58 -16.66
CA THR A 177 -1.74 12.34 -17.61
C THR A 177 -2.72 11.33 -17.06
N ILE A 178 -2.23 10.20 -16.54
CA ILE A 178 -3.05 9.14 -15.95
C ILE A 178 -3.95 9.68 -14.84
N LEU A 179 -3.41 10.52 -13.95
CA LEU A 179 -4.16 11.06 -12.82
C LEU A 179 -5.11 12.21 -13.22
N SER A 180 -4.77 12.98 -14.27
CA SER A 180 -5.60 14.11 -14.73
C SER A 180 -6.71 13.69 -15.68
N GLU A 181 -6.33 13.03 -16.76
CA GLU A 181 -7.22 12.69 -17.86
C GLU A 181 -7.85 11.31 -17.70
N LYS A 182 -7.35 10.52 -16.74
CA LYS A 182 -7.77 9.13 -16.54
C LYS A 182 -7.60 8.28 -17.81
N SER A 183 -6.63 8.66 -18.64
CA SER A 183 -6.30 7.95 -19.88
C SER A 183 -4.79 7.70 -19.96
N LEU A 184 -4.43 6.67 -20.74
CA LEU A 184 -3.08 6.28 -21.04
C LEU A 184 -2.97 6.04 -22.55
N PRO A 185 -2.32 6.96 -23.29
CA PRO A 185 -2.14 6.84 -24.73
C PRO A 185 -1.23 5.68 -25.11
N ILE A 186 -1.53 5.02 -26.22
CA ILE A 186 -0.73 3.95 -26.86
C ILE A 186 -0.45 4.40 -28.29
N PRO A 187 0.52 5.30 -28.49
CA PRO A 187 0.77 5.91 -29.82
C PRO A 187 1.08 4.89 -30.91
N GLU A 188 1.73 3.78 -30.55
CA GLU A 188 2.10 2.73 -31.51
C GLU A 188 0.89 1.98 -32.10
N LEU A 189 -0.27 2.11 -31.45
CA LEU A 189 -1.53 1.48 -31.89
C LEU A 189 -2.58 2.51 -32.32
N ASP A 190 -2.25 3.81 -32.29
CA ASP A 190 -3.22 4.89 -32.47
C ASP A 190 -4.45 4.71 -31.56
N ASP A 191 -4.20 4.36 -30.28
CA ASP A 191 -5.22 3.93 -29.32
C ASP A 191 -4.92 4.50 -27.93
N GLU A 192 -5.86 4.36 -26.99
CA GLU A 192 -5.70 4.73 -25.59
C GLU A 192 -6.43 3.74 -24.65
N VAL A 193 -5.97 3.67 -23.39
CA VAL A 193 -6.71 3.02 -22.31
C VAL A 193 -7.36 4.07 -21.43
N GLN A 194 -8.68 4.07 -21.39
CA GLN A 194 -9.44 4.88 -20.45
C GLN A 194 -9.67 4.12 -19.15
N ALA A 195 -9.42 4.77 -18.02
CA ALA A 195 -9.60 4.16 -16.71
C ALA A 195 -11.07 3.85 -16.44
N ARG A 196 -11.35 2.62 -16.02
CA ARG A 196 -12.67 2.22 -15.53
C ARG A 196 -12.98 2.89 -14.20
N ARG A 197 -14.27 3.05 -13.90
CA ARG A 197 -14.72 3.54 -12.58
C ARG A 197 -14.12 2.68 -11.49
N GLY A 198 -13.74 3.30 -10.38
CA GLY A 198 -13.05 2.65 -9.25
C GLY A 198 -11.52 2.71 -9.34
N PHE A 199 -10.95 3.01 -10.52
CA PHE A 199 -9.52 3.22 -10.64
C PHE A 199 -9.05 4.39 -9.78
N ASN A 200 -8.01 4.15 -8.98
CA ASN A 200 -7.28 5.20 -8.28
C ASN A 200 -5.83 4.75 -8.01
N VAL A 201 -5.01 5.66 -7.49
CA VAL A 201 -3.60 5.41 -7.17
C VAL A 201 -3.34 5.72 -5.70
N ILE A 202 -2.66 4.82 -5.01
CA ILE A 202 -2.02 5.06 -3.73
C ILE A 202 -0.51 5.12 -3.97
N ALA A 203 0.10 6.25 -3.65
CA ALA A 203 1.56 6.38 -3.66
C ALA A 203 2.10 6.47 -2.24
N THR A 204 3.32 5.97 -2.02
CA THR A 204 4.06 6.18 -0.78
C THR A 204 5.36 6.94 -1.04
N ALA A 205 5.77 7.77 -0.10
CA ALA A 205 7.05 8.46 -0.15
C ALA A 205 7.59 8.73 1.26
N ASN A 206 8.90 8.87 1.34
CA ASN A 206 9.56 9.30 2.57
C ASN A 206 9.73 10.82 2.55
N ASP A 207 9.44 11.49 3.67
CA ASP A 207 9.48 12.95 3.79
C ASP A 207 10.90 13.52 3.97
N ARG A 208 11.89 12.68 4.30
CA ARG A 208 13.25 13.10 4.70
C ARG A 208 14.39 12.37 4.01
N ASP A 209 14.15 11.59 2.97
CA ASP A 209 15.25 10.90 2.28
C ASP A 209 16.09 11.89 1.47
N LYS A 210 17.41 11.94 1.77
CA LYS A 210 18.37 12.69 0.97
C LYS A 210 18.67 11.92 -0.32
N GLY A 211 18.66 12.60 -1.46
CA GLY A 211 18.99 12.01 -2.77
C GLY A 211 17.81 11.36 -3.48
N VAL A 212 16.58 11.68 -3.09
CA VAL A 212 15.35 11.33 -3.80
C VAL A 212 14.91 12.48 -4.71
N ASN A 213 14.17 12.15 -5.75
CA ASN A 213 13.60 13.15 -6.65
C ASN A 213 12.42 13.83 -5.97
N ASP A 214 12.44 15.15 -5.92
CA ASP A 214 11.27 15.90 -5.48
C ASP A 214 10.11 15.70 -6.45
N LEU A 215 8.91 15.51 -5.89
CA LEU A 215 7.70 15.49 -6.70
C LEU A 215 7.49 16.86 -7.34
N SER A 216 7.27 16.89 -8.65
CA SER A 216 6.91 18.13 -9.35
C SER A 216 5.65 18.73 -8.75
N SER A 217 5.53 20.09 -8.80
CA SER A 217 4.32 20.77 -8.33
C SER A 217 3.07 20.32 -9.11
N ALA A 218 3.27 19.93 -10.36
CA ALA A 218 2.22 19.38 -11.22
C ALA A 218 1.71 18.05 -10.67
N LEU A 219 2.61 17.15 -10.27
CA LEU A 219 2.26 15.85 -9.71
C LEU A 219 1.68 15.98 -8.30
N LYS A 220 2.29 16.80 -7.42
CA LYS A 220 1.80 17.06 -6.05
C LYS A 220 0.33 17.49 -6.01
N ARG A 221 -0.11 18.34 -6.95
CA ARG A 221 -1.50 18.82 -6.99
C ARG A 221 -2.54 17.74 -7.31
N ARG A 222 -2.14 16.57 -7.78
CA ARG A 222 -3.03 15.45 -8.12
C ARG A 222 -3.23 14.48 -6.98
N PHE A 223 -2.43 14.62 -5.94
CA PHE A 223 -2.54 13.84 -4.71
C PHE A 223 -3.17 14.63 -3.58
N ASN A 224 -3.99 13.96 -2.79
CA ASN A 224 -4.24 14.35 -1.41
C ASN A 224 -3.19 13.65 -0.54
N THR A 225 -2.54 14.40 0.32
CA THR A 225 -1.44 13.89 1.13
C THR A 225 -1.91 13.59 2.55
N VAL A 226 -1.61 12.39 3.03
CA VAL A 226 -1.77 11.97 4.43
C VAL A 226 -0.40 11.64 4.99
N THR A 227 0.02 12.39 6.01
CA THR A 227 1.29 12.12 6.69
C THR A 227 1.04 11.19 7.87
N LEU A 228 1.64 10.00 7.82
CA LEU A 228 1.59 9.02 8.90
C LEU A 228 2.69 9.32 9.92
N PRO A 229 2.34 9.69 11.16
CA PRO A 229 3.32 9.97 12.21
C PRO A 229 3.94 8.68 12.74
N LEU A 230 5.06 8.81 13.44
CA LEU A 230 5.51 7.77 14.36
C LEU A 230 4.53 7.68 15.53
N PRO A 231 4.43 6.51 16.21
CA PRO A 231 3.64 6.39 17.42
C PRO A 231 4.10 7.39 18.49
N ASP A 232 3.14 8.08 19.11
CA ASP A 232 3.41 9.14 20.08
C ASP A 232 3.92 8.59 21.41
N THR A 233 3.40 7.44 21.83
CA THR A 233 3.69 6.84 23.14
C THR A 233 4.45 5.52 23.03
N VAL A 234 5.15 5.16 24.12
CA VAL A 234 5.81 3.84 24.26
C VAL A 234 4.77 2.73 24.16
N ASP A 235 3.62 2.89 24.82
CA ASP A 235 2.57 1.88 24.86
C ASP A 235 2.03 1.54 23.48
N GLN A 236 1.87 2.56 22.59
CA GLN A 236 1.48 2.33 21.20
C GLN A 236 2.53 1.52 20.42
N GLU A 237 3.81 1.81 20.60
CA GLU A 237 4.87 1.03 19.95
C GLU A 237 4.93 -0.40 20.49
N VAL A 238 4.78 -0.58 21.80
CA VAL A 238 4.73 -1.89 22.44
C VAL A 238 3.56 -2.70 21.87
N GLU A 239 2.39 -2.09 21.75
CA GLU A 239 1.21 -2.77 21.18
C GLU A 239 1.40 -3.16 19.71
N ILE A 240 2.02 -2.29 18.90
CA ILE A 240 2.37 -2.61 17.51
C ILE A 240 3.31 -3.83 17.45
N VAL A 241 4.38 -3.80 18.25
CA VAL A 241 5.36 -4.89 18.26
C VAL A 241 4.74 -6.18 18.77
N ARG A 242 3.95 -6.11 19.85
CA ARG A 242 3.23 -7.26 20.41
C ARG A 242 2.32 -7.92 19.37
N THR A 243 1.51 -7.11 18.68
CA THR A 243 0.59 -7.59 17.65
C THR A 243 1.34 -8.28 16.50
N ARG A 244 2.49 -7.72 16.08
CA ARG A 244 3.32 -8.29 15.01
C ARG A 244 4.02 -9.57 15.45
N VAL A 245 4.59 -9.60 16.65
CA VAL A 245 5.23 -10.79 17.22
C VAL A 245 4.22 -11.92 17.35
N ALA A 246 3.02 -11.64 17.88
CA ALA A 246 1.95 -12.63 17.99
C ALA A 246 1.51 -13.19 16.62
N SER A 247 1.40 -12.32 15.61
CA SER A 247 1.06 -12.75 14.24
C SER A 247 2.15 -13.64 13.65
N LEU A 248 3.41 -13.22 13.79
CA LEU A 248 4.56 -13.98 13.29
C LEU A 248 4.73 -15.31 14.03
N GLY A 249 4.53 -15.30 15.35
CA GLY A 249 4.58 -16.51 16.18
C GLY A 249 3.57 -17.56 15.72
N ARG A 250 2.34 -17.14 15.44
CA ARG A 250 1.31 -18.03 14.86
C ARG A 250 1.70 -18.58 13.49
N ALA A 251 2.26 -17.74 12.62
CA ALA A 251 2.70 -18.16 11.29
C ALA A 251 3.89 -19.15 11.32
N LEU A 252 4.65 -19.18 12.42
CA LEU A 252 5.79 -20.06 12.64
C LEU A 252 5.48 -21.22 13.60
N ASP A 253 4.22 -21.40 14.00
CA ASP A 253 3.78 -22.41 14.96
C ASP A 253 4.54 -22.33 16.31
N LEU A 254 4.92 -21.13 16.74
CA LEU A 254 5.61 -20.92 18.00
C LEU A 254 4.63 -20.89 19.18
N PRO A 255 5.01 -21.44 20.34
CA PRO A 255 4.19 -21.34 21.55
C PRO A 255 3.94 -19.88 21.98
N ALA A 256 2.69 -19.54 22.29
CA ALA A 256 2.31 -18.18 22.75
C ALA A 256 3.02 -17.74 24.03
N GLU A 257 3.51 -18.68 24.83
CA GLU A 257 4.25 -18.46 26.09
C GLU A 257 5.64 -17.82 25.87
N LEU A 258 6.12 -17.79 24.63
CA LEU A 258 7.38 -17.10 24.27
C LEU A 258 7.21 -15.58 24.14
N GLU A 259 5.98 -15.05 24.20
CA GLU A 259 5.73 -13.60 24.18
C GLU A 259 6.03 -13.01 25.57
N SER A 260 7.20 -12.41 25.71
CA SER A 260 7.56 -11.66 26.92
C SER A 260 7.29 -10.18 26.74
N LEU A 261 6.23 -9.65 27.36
CA LEU A 261 5.89 -8.24 27.34
C LEU A 261 7.06 -7.36 27.82
N SER A 262 7.76 -7.79 28.87
CA SER A 262 8.91 -7.06 29.42
C SER A 262 10.09 -6.95 28.45
N GLU A 263 10.31 -7.97 27.62
CA GLU A 263 11.35 -7.91 26.59
C GLU A 263 10.94 -7.01 25.42
N ILE A 264 9.66 -7.03 25.02
CA ILE A 264 9.12 -6.12 24.01
C ILE A 264 9.28 -4.68 24.49
N GLU A 265 8.86 -4.34 25.71
CA GLU A 265 9.02 -3.01 26.30
C GLU A 265 10.48 -2.54 26.33
N ARG A 266 11.38 -3.43 26.70
CA ARG A 266 12.82 -3.16 26.74
C ARG A 266 13.38 -2.84 25.35
N VAL A 267 13.02 -3.65 24.35
CA VAL A 267 13.45 -3.45 22.97
C VAL A 267 12.89 -2.13 22.43
N VAL A 268 11.60 -1.87 22.63
CA VAL A 268 10.95 -0.62 22.22
C VAL A 268 11.64 0.60 22.84
N THR A 269 11.93 0.55 24.15
CA THR A 269 12.59 1.64 24.85
C THR A 269 13.98 1.93 24.27
N VAL A 270 14.79 0.89 24.04
CA VAL A 270 16.12 1.04 23.42
C VAL A 270 16.02 1.69 22.04
N PHE A 271 15.09 1.26 21.18
CA PHE A 271 14.93 1.83 19.86
C PHE A 271 14.43 3.30 19.90
N ARG A 272 13.57 3.65 20.86
CA ARG A 272 13.15 5.06 21.06
C ARG A 272 14.33 5.94 21.48
N GLU A 273 15.16 5.48 22.41
CA GLU A 273 16.37 6.20 22.82
C GLU A 273 17.35 6.39 21.66
N LEU A 274 17.58 5.34 20.86
CA LEU A 274 18.42 5.42 19.67
C LEU A 274 17.88 6.42 18.64
N ARG A 275 16.56 6.50 18.44
CA ARG A 275 15.93 7.49 17.55
C ARG A 275 16.01 8.90 18.09
N SER A 276 15.90 9.09 19.39
CA SER A 276 16.00 10.40 20.03
C SER A 276 17.42 10.97 20.01
N GLY A 277 18.43 10.11 19.78
CA GLY A 277 19.84 10.49 19.89
C GLY A 277 20.32 10.72 21.30
N ALA A 278 19.54 10.34 22.32
CA ALA A 278 19.83 10.62 23.74
C ALA A 278 21.05 9.89 24.28
N THR A 279 21.41 8.76 23.65
CA THR A 279 22.49 7.88 24.13
C THR A 279 23.70 7.78 23.19
N LEU A 280 23.64 8.38 22.00
CA LEU A 280 24.71 8.33 21.01
C LEU A 280 25.16 9.73 20.62
N ASP A 281 26.47 9.92 20.50
CA ASP A 281 27.09 11.13 19.94
C ASP A 281 26.33 11.57 18.69
N SER A 282 26.03 12.84 18.57
CA SER A 282 25.12 13.48 17.58
C SER A 282 25.36 13.14 16.10
N ARG A 283 26.33 12.30 15.81
CA ARG A 283 26.72 11.83 14.46
C ARG A 283 26.02 10.56 13.98
N THR A 284 25.33 9.83 14.87
CA THR A 284 24.71 8.55 14.53
C THR A 284 23.21 8.58 14.80
N THR A 285 22.48 9.32 13.98
CA THR A 285 21.02 9.23 13.98
C THR A 285 20.65 7.92 13.30
N LEU A 286 20.47 6.86 14.07
CA LEU A 286 19.96 5.60 13.57
C LEU A 286 18.48 5.77 13.18
N LYS A 287 18.20 5.70 11.89
CA LYS A 287 16.84 5.66 11.34
C LYS A 287 16.24 4.26 11.52
N LEU A 288 16.20 3.77 12.77
CA LEU A 288 15.65 2.45 13.04
C LEU A 288 14.19 2.55 13.46
N SER A 289 13.33 1.83 12.78
CA SER A 289 11.95 1.60 13.16
C SER A 289 11.74 0.12 13.41
N LEU A 290 11.11 -0.21 14.54
CA LEU A 290 10.75 -1.59 14.92
C LEU A 290 9.66 -2.21 14.04
N ILE A 291 9.05 -1.44 13.13
CA ILE A 291 7.99 -1.93 12.22
C ILE A 291 8.56 -2.84 11.12
N HIS A 292 9.89 -2.86 10.96
CA HIS A 292 10.57 -3.74 10.00
C HIS A 292 11.09 -5.06 10.61
N ILE A 293 10.82 -5.33 11.87
CA ILE A 293 11.15 -6.61 12.51
C ILE A 293 10.01 -7.59 12.39
#